data_470fb62bf1f0c2d664a9e4a1784411b4
#
_entry.id   470fb62bf1f0c2d664a9e4a1784411b4
#
_cell.length_a   1.000
_cell.length_b   1.000
_cell.length_c   1.000
_cell.angle_alpha   90.00
_cell.angle_beta   90.00
_cell.angle_gamma   90.00
#
_symmetry.space_group_name_H-M   'P 1'
#
loop_
_entity.id
_entity.type
_entity.pdbx_description
1 polymer ?
#
loop_
_entity_poly.entity_id
_entity_poly.type
_entity_poly.pdbx_seq_one_letter_code
_entity_poly.pdbx_strand_id
1 'polypeptide(L)'
;MTDKFVLDTSVIIDGKVPEIINDKIESNSQIIIPIAVLDELQAQASTNKSHGIEGLLEIKKLRDLCKARKISLEFSGTRPTIEEIRLAKHGRIDAIIKDIALENDATLVTSDYIQHLVSEAHGIKSIHISSSKEDSNLQFEKYFDSDTMSIHLKEGTYPFAKKGVPGNLKLIRLEENKLSAGDIHEITKEILEQSRSKKGFTEINKDGATVIQLGTYRIAITKEPFSDG
;
A
#
# COMPACT_ATOMS: atom_id res chain seq x y z
N MET A 1 26.60 -15.37 11.38
CA MET A 1 26.43 -14.64 10.10
C MET A 1 25.60 -13.42 10.40
N THR A 2 25.88 -12.29 9.81
CA THR A 2 25.11 -11.06 9.99
C THR A 2 23.85 -11.16 9.15
N ASP A 3 22.67 -11.04 9.76
CA ASP A 3 21.42 -11.08 9.01
C ASP A 3 21.29 -9.82 8.17
N LYS A 4 20.94 -10.01 6.90
CA LYS A 4 20.77 -8.92 5.93
C LYS A 4 19.32 -8.83 5.49
N PHE A 5 18.82 -7.61 5.40
CA PHE A 5 17.45 -7.31 5.00
C PHE A 5 17.44 -6.27 3.88
N VAL A 6 16.77 -6.57 2.79
CA VAL A 6 16.54 -5.61 1.70
C VAL A 6 15.12 -5.08 1.84
N LEU A 7 14.98 -3.76 1.89
CA LEU A 7 13.68 -3.10 2.02
C LEU A 7 13.12 -2.72 0.65
N ASP A 8 11.88 -3.11 0.41
CA ASP A 8 11.10 -2.69 -0.74
C ASP A 8 10.48 -1.30 -0.55
N THR A 9 10.14 -0.64 -1.65
CA THR A 9 9.47 0.67 -1.67
C THR A 9 8.17 0.65 -0.86
N SER A 10 7.38 -0.41 -0.97
CA SER A 10 6.07 -0.54 -0.32
C SER A 10 6.16 -0.48 1.20
N VAL A 11 7.08 -1.23 1.82
CA VAL A 11 7.24 -1.27 3.28
C VAL A 11 7.76 0.05 3.85
N ILE A 12 8.53 0.79 3.06
CA ILE A 12 9.05 2.11 3.45
C ILE A 12 7.91 3.15 3.42
N ILE A 13 7.12 3.17 2.34
CA ILE A 13 5.96 4.08 2.21
C ILE A 13 4.94 3.82 3.32
N ASP A 14 4.71 2.56 3.66
CA ASP A 14 3.78 2.17 4.74
C ASP A 14 4.25 2.57 6.14
N GLY A 15 5.50 3.04 6.29
CA GLY A 15 6.05 3.48 7.57
C GLY A 15 6.21 2.38 8.61
N LYS A 16 6.31 1.10 8.19
CA LYS A 16 6.35 -0.08 9.07
C LYS A 16 7.73 -0.57 9.44
N VAL A 17 8.74 0.02 8.84
CA VAL A 17 10.13 -0.40 9.07
C VAL A 17 10.53 -0.31 10.55
N PRO A 18 10.12 0.71 11.34
CA PRO A 18 10.42 0.75 12.78
C PRO A 18 9.86 -0.43 13.56
N GLU A 19 8.64 -0.90 13.23
CA GLU A 19 8.03 -2.08 13.87
C GLU A 19 8.85 -3.34 13.57
N ILE A 20 9.24 -3.51 12.31
CA ILE A 20 10.03 -4.65 11.85
C ILE A 20 11.40 -4.69 12.55
N ILE A 21 12.05 -3.53 12.68
CA ILE A 21 13.32 -3.41 13.40
C ILE A 21 13.16 -3.79 14.87
N ASN A 22 12.04 -3.43 15.47
CA ASN A 22 11.78 -3.77 16.85
C ASN A 22 11.53 -5.27 17.08
N ASP A 23 10.81 -5.90 16.16
CA ASP A 23 10.27 -7.24 16.36
C ASP A 23 11.13 -8.34 15.72
N LYS A 24 11.85 -8.05 14.64
CA LYS A 24 12.45 -9.08 13.77
C LYS A 24 13.93 -8.84 13.45
N ILE A 25 14.46 -7.65 13.70
CA ILE A 25 15.85 -7.31 13.34
C ILE A 25 16.69 -7.14 14.58
N GLU A 26 17.70 -8.01 14.74
CA GLU A 26 18.62 -7.98 15.86
C GLU A 26 19.72 -6.93 15.68
N SER A 27 20.35 -6.56 16.79
CA SER A 27 21.58 -5.72 16.78
C SER A 27 22.66 -6.40 15.94
N ASN A 28 23.45 -5.63 15.22
CA ASN A 28 24.47 -6.06 14.26
C ASN A 28 23.95 -6.63 12.93
N SER A 29 22.63 -6.59 12.67
CA SER A 29 22.08 -6.86 11.34
C SER A 29 22.41 -5.74 10.36
N GLN A 30 22.22 -6.01 9.07
CA GLN A 30 22.39 -5.04 7.98
C GLN A 30 21.07 -4.80 7.25
N ILE A 31 20.70 -3.55 7.12
CA ILE A 31 19.58 -3.12 6.29
C ILE A 31 20.14 -2.54 5.00
N ILE A 32 19.64 -3.01 3.88
CA ILE A 32 20.04 -2.58 2.54
C ILE A 32 18.82 -1.91 1.90
N ILE A 33 18.99 -0.66 1.47
CA ILE A 33 18.00 0.06 0.68
C ILE A 33 18.53 0.11 -0.76
N PRO A 34 17.84 -0.50 -1.74
CA PRO A 34 18.20 -0.38 -3.13
C PRO A 34 18.19 1.09 -3.60
N ILE A 35 19.18 1.50 -4.36
CA ILE A 35 19.24 2.87 -4.94
C ILE A 35 18.00 3.11 -5.81
N ALA A 36 17.50 2.09 -6.50
CA ALA A 36 16.26 2.15 -7.26
C ALA A 36 15.03 2.58 -6.44
N VAL A 37 14.95 2.16 -5.18
CA VAL A 37 13.88 2.60 -4.24
C VAL A 37 13.99 4.09 -3.96
N LEU A 38 15.20 4.59 -3.71
CA LEU A 38 15.43 6.01 -3.47
C LEU A 38 15.05 6.86 -4.67
N ASP A 39 15.46 6.42 -5.88
CA ASP A 39 15.16 7.12 -7.13
C ASP A 39 13.65 7.09 -7.44
N GLU A 40 12.96 5.99 -7.14
CA GLU A 40 11.51 5.89 -7.28
C GLU A 40 10.78 6.86 -6.33
N LEU A 41 11.14 6.88 -5.05
CA LEU A 41 10.56 7.79 -4.07
C LEU A 41 10.81 9.26 -4.44
N GLN A 42 12.01 9.59 -4.95
CA GLN A 42 12.33 10.92 -5.44
C GLN A 42 11.47 11.30 -6.65
N ALA A 43 11.28 10.38 -7.60
CA ALA A 43 10.42 10.62 -8.77
C ALA A 43 8.97 10.84 -8.37
N GLN A 44 8.46 10.07 -7.40
CA GLN A 44 7.11 10.25 -6.86
C GLN A 44 6.95 11.59 -6.13
N ALA A 45 7.93 11.98 -5.31
CA ALA A 45 7.94 13.27 -4.61
C ALA A 45 7.96 14.46 -5.59
N SER A 46 8.73 14.36 -6.68
CA SER A 46 8.83 15.39 -7.71
C SER A 46 7.53 15.60 -8.51
N THR A 47 6.65 14.60 -8.51
CA THR A 47 5.32 14.67 -9.14
C THR A 47 4.20 14.98 -8.15
N ASN A 48 4.53 15.58 -6.98
CA ASN A 48 3.59 15.93 -5.90
C ASN A 48 2.77 14.75 -5.35
N LYS A 49 3.28 13.54 -5.45
CA LYS A 49 2.67 12.40 -4.77
C LYS A 49 3.15 12.38 -3.31
N SER A 50 2.23 12.47 -2.35
CA SER A 50 2.53 12.46 -0.91
C SER A 50 3.41 11.28 -0.49
N HIS A 51 3.15 10.09 -1.05
CA HIS A 51 3.87 8.86 -0.76
C HIS A 51 5.40 8.96 -1.00
N GLY A 52 5.84 9.72 -2.02
CA GLY A 52 7.26 9.92 -2.26
C GLY A 52 7.93 10.70 -1.12
N ILE A 53 7.28 11.77 -0.64
CA ILE A 53 7.78 12.59 0.47
C ILE A 53 7.76 11.78 1.77
N GLU A 54 6.66 11.07 2.04
CA GLU A 54 6.49 10.22 3.22
C GLU A 54 7.58 9.14 3.28
N GLY A 55 7.84 8.44 2.17
CA GLY A 55 8.89 7.43 2.08
C GLY A 55 10.31 8.00 2.31
N LEU A 56 10.62 9.18 1.76
CA LEU A 56 11.91 9.83 2.01
C LEU A 56 12.08 10.25 3.47
N LEU A 57 11.03 10.73 4.11
CA LEU A 57 11.02 11.06 5.54
C LEU A 57 11.20 9.79 6.39
N GLU A 58 10.59 8.69 5.99
CA GLU A 58 10.73 7.41 6.68
C GLU A 58 12.16 6.86 6.60
N ILE A 59 12.83 6.96 5.45
CA ILE A 59 14.26 6.62 5.31
C ILE A 59 15.13 7.46 6.27
N LYS A 60 14.80 8.74 6.44
CA LYS A 60 15.51 9.61 7.39
C LYS A 60 15.35 9.11 8.83
N LYS A 61 14.13 8.81 9.27
CA LYS A 61 13.84 8.24 10.61
C LYS A 61 14.56 6.89 10.80
N LEU A 62 14.52 6.05 9.76
CA LEU A 62 15.17 4.76 9.75
C LEU A 62 16.67 4.86 9.99
N ARG A 63 17.34 5.83 9.40
CA ARG A 63 18.76 6.09 9.61
C ARG A 63 19.09 6.39 11.07
N ASP A 64 18.26 7.19 11.73
CA ASP A 64 18.46 7.55 13.14
C ASP A 64 18.19 6.36 14.05
N LEU A 65 17.17 5.57 13.74
CA LEU A 65 16.85 4.33 14.49
C LEU A 65 17.95 3.27 14.35
N CYS A 66 18.48 3.06 13.15
CA CYS A 66 19.57 2.12 12.91
C CYS A 66 20.82 2.50 13.70
N LYS A 67 21.18 3.79 13.76
CA LYS A 67 22.29 4.27 14.59
C LYS A 67 22.09 3.95 16.07
N ALA A 68 20.88 4.20 16.59
CA ALA A 68 20.56 3.95 18.00
C ALA A 68 20.63 2.45 18.36
N ARG A 69 20.30 1.57 17.42
CA ARG A 69 20.26 0.12 17.61
C ARG A 69 21.51 -0.64 17.15
N LYS A 70 22.53 0.05 16.66
CA LYS A 70 23.76 -0.53 16.10
C LYS A 70 23.48 -1.46 14.91
N ILE A 71 22.52 -1.10 14.08
CA ILE A 71 22.18 -1.76 12.82
C ILE A 71 22.90 -1.01 11.70
N SER A 72 23.55 -1.73 10.79
CA SER A 72 24.16 -1.11 9.60
C SER A 72 23.06 -0.76 8.58
N LEU A 73 23.09 0.46 8.06
CA LEU A 73 22.21 0.90 6.96
C LEU A 73 23.06 1.25 5.76
N GLU A 74 22.84 0.55 4.66
CA GLU A 74 23.57 0.70 3.39
C GLU A 74 22.64 0.93 2.22
N PHE A 75 23.11 1.70 1.24
CA PHE A 75 22.47 1.83 -0.07
C PHE A 75 23.24 1.00 -1.08
N SER A 76 22.55 0.12 -1.80
CA SER A 76 23.18 -0.81 -2.75
C SER A 76 22.51 -0.81 -4.12
N GLY A 77 23.26 -1.27 -5.11
CA GLY A 77 22.82 -1.35 -6.49
C GLY A 77 23.19 -0.13 -7.33
N THR A 78 22.88 -0.21 -8.62
CA THR A 78 23.10 0.87 -9.59
C THR A 78 21.83 1.68 -9.77
N ARG A 79 21.99 2.94 -10.17
CA ARG A 79 20.82 3.76 -10.55
C ARG A 79 20.15 3.17 -11.78
N PRO A 80 18.82 3.03 -11.75
CA PRO A 80 18.09 2.56 -12.92
C PRO A 80 18.27 3.54 -14.11
N THR A 81 18.36 3.00 -15.29
CA THR A 81 18.38 3.78 -16.52
C THR A 81 17.03 4.45 -16.77
N ILE A 82 16.98 5.46 -17.65
CA ILE A 82 15.73 6.12 -18.04
C ILE A 82 14.70 5.11 -18.60
N GLU A 83 15.17 4.09 -19.33
CA GLU A 83 14.31 3.03 -19.84
C GLU A 83 13.73 2.16 -18.73
N GLU A 84 14.54 1.78 -17.75
CA GLU A 84 14.08 1.03 -16.58
C GLU A 84 13.07 1.81 -15.73
N ILE A 85 13.27 3.12 -15.57
CA ILE A 85 12.30 4.01 -14.91
C ILE A 85 10.98 4.04 -15.69
N ARG A 86 11.01 4.08 -17.02
CA ARG A 86 9.79 4.02 -17.85
C ARG A 86 9.07 2.69 -17.71
N LEU A 87 9.79 1.60 -17.52
CA LEU A 87 9.27 0.26 -17.32
C LEU A 87 8.92 -0.04 -15.85
N ALA A 88 9.13 0.89 -14.93
CA ALA A 88 8.83 0.73 -13.50
C ALA A 88 7.37 0.28 -13.25
N LYS A 89 6.41 0.84 -14.02
CA LYS A 89 5.00 0.43 -13.97
C LYS A 89 4.74 -1.04 -14.34
N HIS A 90 5.72 -1.73 -14.89
CA HIS A 90 5.66 -3.13 -15.31
C HIS A 90 6.52 -4.04 -14.42
N GLY A 91 6.79 -3.63 -13.17
CA GLY A 91 7.54 -4.45 -12.20
C GLY A 91 9.07 -4.47 -12.40
N ARG A 92 9.63 -3.55 -13.19
CA ARG A 92 11.10 -3.52 -13.41
C ARG A 92 11.85 -3.14 -12.13
N ILE A 93 11.33 -2.20 -11.34
CA ILE A 93 11.93 -1.82 -10.05
C ILE A 93 11.89 -3.00 -9.08
N ASP A 94 10.75 -3.71 -9.02
CA ASP A 94 10.61 -4.91 -8.19
C ASP A 94 11.64 -6.00 -8.56
N ALA A 95 11.94 -6.14 -9.86
CA ALA A 95 12.98 -7.06 -10.32
C ALA A 95 14.36 -6.64 -9.81
N ILE A 96 14.72 -5.35 -9.90
CA ILE A 96 16.00 -4.82 -9.40
C ILE A 96 16.13 -5.05 -7.88
N ILE A 97 15.06 -4.81 -7.13
CA ILE A 97 15.04 -5.04 -5.67
C ILE A 97 15.30 -6.51 -5.33
N LYS A 98 14.67 -7.43 -6.06
CA LYS A 98 14.89 -8.88 -5.90
C LYS A 98 16.31 -9.31 -6.25
N ASP A 99 16.87 -8.78 -7.35
CA ASP A 99 18.23 -9.08 -7.76
C ASP A 99 19.22 -8.68 -6.65
N ILE A 100 19.04 -7.49 -6.04
CA ILE A 100 19.85 -7.03 -4.90
C ILE A 100 19.70 -7.95 -3.68
N ALA A 101 18.49 -8.44 -3.40
CA ALA A 101 18.28 -9.38 -2.30
C ALA A 101 19.02 -10.70 -2.54
N LEU A 102 18.98 -11.21 -3.78
CA LEU A 102 19.68 -12.43 -4.18
C LEU A 102 21.20 -12.27 -4.12
N GLU A 103 21.74 -11.20 -4.70
CA GLU A 103 23.18 -10.90 -4.73
C GLU A 103 23.80 -10.76 -3.32
N ASN A 104 23.02 -10.29 -2.36
CA ASN A 104 23.47 -10.08 -0.98
C ASN A 104 23.16 -11.25 -0.03
N ASP A 105 22.51 -12.33 -0.51
CA ASP A 105 21.95 -13.39 0.33
C ASP A 105 21.10 -12.81 1.47
N ALA A 106 20.24 -11.86 1.13
CA ALA A 106 19.45 -11.07 2.06
C ALA A 106 17.96 -11.47 2.03
N THR A 107 17.28 -11.26 3.15
CA THR A 107 15.85 -11.41 3.25
C THR A 107 15.16 -10.17 2.70
N LEU A 108 14.30 -10.32 1.69
CA LEU A 108 13.46 -9.24 1.19
C LEU A 108 12.32 -8.94 2.16
N VAL A 109 12.12 -7.67 2.47
CA VAL A 109 11.00 -7.20 3.30
C VAL A 109 10.09 -6.33 2.44
N THR A 110 8.85 -6.74 2.26
CA THR A 110 7.88 -6.06 1.38
C THR A 110 6.47 -6.07 1.98
N SER A 111 5.70 -5.03 1.71
CA SER A 111 4.25 -5.01 1.95
C SER A 111 3.44 -5.48 0.73
N ASP A 112 4.08 -5.63 -0.44
CA ASP A 112 3.44 -6.15 -1.63
C ASP A 112 3.42 -7.68 -1.62
N TYR A 113 2.21 -8.24 -1.52
CA TYR A 113 2.02 -9.69 -1.48
C TYR A 113 2.45 -10.39 -2.78
N ILE A 114 2.24 -9.76 -3.93
CA ILE A 114 2.65 -10.33 -5.22
C ILE A 114 4.17 -10.41 -5.29
N GLN A 115 4.87 -9.36 -4.89
CA GLN A 115 6.33 -9.35 -4.83
C GLN A 115 6.87 -10.39 -3.84
N HIS A 116 6.21 -10.58 -2.70
CA HIS A 116 6.53 -11.65 -1.75
C HIS A 116 6.44 -13.03 -2.42
N LEU A 117 5.30 -13.37 -3.06
CA LEU A 117 5.12 -14.66 -3.74
C LEU A 117 6.13 -14.89 -4.87
N VAL A 118 6.40 -13.86 -5.69
CA VAL A 118 7.39 -13.95 -6.77
C VAL A 118 8.79 -14.16 -6.19
N SER A 119 9.13 -13.54 -5.08
CA SER A 119 10.42 -13.73 -4.41
C SER A 119 10.59 -15.14 -3.88
N GLU A 120 9.57 -15.70 -3.24
CA GLU A 120 9.59 -17.10 -2.79
C GLU A 120 9.73 -18.07 -3.96
N ALA A 121 9.01 -17.82 -5.08
CA ALA A 121 9.13 -18.62 -6.29
C ALA A 121 10.53 -18.61 -6.90
N HIS A 122 11.30 -17.53 -6.70
CA HIS A 122 12.72 -17.39 -7.08
C HIS A 122 13.69 -17.95 -6.03
N GLY A 123 13.19 -18.50 -4.91
CA GLY A 123 14.02 -19.02 -3.82
C GLY A 123 14.63 -17.94 -2.93
N ILE A 124 14.16 -16.70 -3.00
CA ILE A 124 14.59 -15.60 -2.15
C ILE A 124 13.79 -15.66 -0.86
N LYS A 125 14.48 -15.63 0.29
CA LYS A 125 13.80 -15.47 1.59
C LYS A 125 13.06 -14.13 1.58
N SER A 126 11.78 -14.12 1.92
CA SER A 126 11.03 -12.88 2.02
C SER A 126 10.10 -12.83 3.22
N ILE A 127 9.93 -11.65 3.77
CA ILE A 127 9.00 -11.34 4.85
C ILE A 127 7.93 -10.42 4.29
N HIS A 128 6.71 -10.92 4.24
CA HIS A 128 5.56 -10.10 3.93
C HIS A 128 5.06 -9.41 5.20
N ILE A 129 4.98 -8.09 5.14
CA ILE A 129 4.41 -7.28 6.20
C ILE A 129 3.01 -6.88 5.77
N SER A 130 2.02 -7.63 6.22
CA SER A 130 0.65 -7.21 5.99
C SER A 130 0.40 -5.87 6.68
N SER A 131 -0.37 -5.00 6.05
CA SER A 131 -0.87 -3.83 6.74
C SER A 131 -1.62 -4.33 7.97
N SER A 132 -1.19 -3.91 9.16
CA SER A 132 -1.63 -4.41 10.47
C SER A 132 -3.09 -4.10 10.83
N LYS A 133 -3.97 -4.12 9.82
CA LYS A 133 -5.42 -4.06 9.96
C LYS A 133 -6.05 -5.36 9.46
N GLU A 134 -5.46 -6.52 9.79
CA GLU A 134 -6.07 -7.83 9.45
C GLU A 134 -7.45 -8.02 10.10
N ASP A 135 -7.78 -7.22 11.14
CA ASP A 135 -9.08 -7.23 11.83
C ASP A 135 -9.72 -5.84 11.99
N SER A 136 -9.23 -4.80 11.32
CA SER A 136 -9.94 -3.52 11.35
C SER A 136 -11.09 -3.58 10.36
N ASN A 137 -12.31 -3.52 10.86
CA ASN A 137 -13.47 -3.21 10.05
C ASN A 137 -13.16 -1.96 9.24
N LEU A 138 -13.25 -2.07 7.92
CA LEU A 138 -13.06 -0.92 7.02
C LEU A 138 -14.05 0.18 7.40
N GLN A 139 -13.64 1.44 7.32
CA GLN A 139 -14.48 2.55 7.78
C GLN A 139 -15.89 2.54 7.17
N PHE A 140 -16.03 2.07 5.93
CA PHE A 140 -17.33 1.96 5.28
C PHE A 140 -18.17 0.79 5.81
N GLU A 141 -17.59 -0.22 6.44
CA GLU A 141 -18.32 -1.39 6.94
C GLU A 141 -19.28 -1.05 8.06
N LYS A 142 -19.03 0.04 8.80
CA LYS A 142 -19.98 0.57 9.80
C LYS A 142 -21.38 0.87 9.22
N TYR A 143 -21.47 1.04 7.91
CA TYR A 143 -22.73 1.33 7.21
C TYR A 143 -23.48 0.09 6.76
N PHE A 144 -22.88 -1.11 6.89
CA PHE A 144 -23.52 -2.36 6.54
C PHE A 144 -24.14 -3.05 7.76
N ASP A 145 -25.36 -3.50 7.59
CA ASP A 145 -26.05 -4.43 8.48
C ASP A 145 -26.68 -5.56 7.64
N SER A 146 -27.43 -6.46 8.28
CA SER A 146 -28.05 -7.62 7.62
C SER A 146 -28.99 -7.28 6.46
N ASP A 147 -29.54 -6.07 6.43
CA ASP A 147 -30.53 -5.63 5.44
C ASP A 147 -29.94 -4.69 4.39
N THR A 148 -28.64 -4.36 4.50
CA THR A 148 -27.98 -3.43 3.58
C THR A 148 -27.51 -4.13 2.31
N MET A 149 -28.08 -3.71 1.18
CA MET A 149 -27.71 -4.22 -0.15
C MET A 149 -26.58 -3.44 -0.80
N SER A 150 -26.54 -2.13 -0.61
CA SER A 150 -25.46 -1.26 -1.10
C SER A 150 -25.42 0.04 -0.31
N ILE A 151 -24.22 0.64 -0.25
CA ILE A 151 -24.00 1.98 0.28
C ILE A 151 -23.58 2.93 -0.85
N HIS A 152 -23.91 4.20 -0.67
CA HIS A 152 -23.60 5.28 -1.60
C HIS A 152 -22.99 6.43 -0.83
N LEU A 153 -21.69 6.63 -1.05
CA LEU A 153 -20.90 7.66 -0.41
C LEU A 153 -20.45 8.65 -1.49
N LYS A 154 -20.71 9.93 -1.27
CA LYS A 154 -20.31 11.01 -2.18
C LYS A 154 -19.94 12.24 -1.37
N GLU A 155 -18.90 12.95 -1.80
CA GLU A 155 -18.49 14.23 -1.22
C GLU A 155 -19.65 15.25 -1.22
N GLY A 156 -19.77 16.01 -0.14
CA GLY A 156 -20.77 17.05 0.02
C GLY A 156 -22.20 16.55 0.21
N THR A 157 -22.43 15.22 0.24
CA THR A 157 -23.75 14.62 0.43
C THR A 157 -23.81 13.75 1.69
N TYR A 158 -25.04 13.40 2.09
CA TYR A 158 -25.25 12.44 3.18
C TYR A 158 -24.92 11.02 2.72
N PRO A 159 -24.37 10.15 3.57
CA PRO A 159 -24.24 8.74 3.27
C PRO A 159 -25.62 8.08 3.18
N PHE A 160 -25.85 7.31 2.13
CA PHE A 160 -27.09 6.57 1.90
C PHE A 160 -26.84 5.08 1.77
N ALA A 161 -27.81 4.28 2.20
CA ALA A 161 -27.87 2.85 1.92
C ALA A 161 -29.16 2.46 1.21
N LYS A 162 -29.08 1.49 0.32
CA LYS A 162 -30.26 0.72 -0.13
C LYS A 162 -30.44 -0.45 0.81
N LYS A 163 -31.55 -0.48 1.52
CA LYS A 163 -31.91 -1.51 2.48
C LYS A 163 -33.20 -2.23 2.10
N GLY A 164 -33.28 -3.51 2.42
CA GLY A 164 -34.44 -4.35 2.20
C GLY A 164 -34.15 -5.60 1.38
N VAL A 165 -35.19 -6.19 0.80
CA VAL A 165 -35.11 -7.40 -0.03
C VAL A 165 -35.34 -7.07 -1.50
N PRO A 166 -34.86 -7.91 -2.44
CA PRO A 166 -35.14 -7.71 -3.87
C PRO A 166 -36.62 -7.48 -4.14
N GLY A 167 -36.93 -6.42 -4.89
CA GLY A 167 -38.31 -5.98 -5.17
C GLY A 167 -38.92 -5.03 -4.13
N ASN A 168 -38.31 -4.86 -2.96
CA ASN A 168 -38.77 -3.91 -1.93
C ASN A 168 -37.58 -3.23 -1.26
N LEU A 169 -36.87 -2.39 -2.03
CA LEU A 169 -35.72 -1.64 -1.57
C LEU A 169 -36.08 -0.20 -1.22
N LYS A 170 -35.55 0.31 -0.13
CA LYS A 170 -35.68 1.71 0.30
C LYS A 170 -34.30 2.36 0.36
N LEU A 171 -34.19 3.60 -0.11
CA LEU A 171 -33.01 4.43 0.08
C LEU A 171 -33.11 5.13 1.44
N ILE A 172 -32.17 4.85 2.33
CA ILE A 172 -32.17 5.33 3.71
C ILE A 172 -30.91 6.18 3.93
N ARG A 173 -31.08 7.34 4.53
CA ARG A 173 -29.97 8.17 4.99
C ARG A 173 -29.39 7.55 6.26
N LEU A 174 -28.06 7.41 6.30
CA LEU A 174 -27.34 6.71 7.36
C LEU A 174 -26.82 7.63 8.46
N GLU A 175 -26.44 8.85 8.12
CA GLU A 175 -25.90 9.85 9.06
C GLU A 175 -26.54 11.22 8.84
N GLU A 176 -26.48 12.06 9.88
CA GLU A 176 -27.01 13.43 9.82
C GLU A 176 -25.99 14.43 9.24
N ASN A 177 -24.71 14.06 9.22
CA ASN A 177 -23.65 14.87 8.66
C ASN A 177 -23.35 14.48 7.23
N LYS A 178 -23.01 15.47 6.42
CA LYS A 178 -22.50 15.26 5.07
C LYS A 178 -21.05 14.82 5.12
N LEU A 179 -20.66 13.96 4.19
CA LEU A 179 -19.28 13.53 4.02
C LEU A 179 -18.45 14.66 3.42
N SER A 180 -17.30 14.94 4.02
CA SER A 180 -16.31 15.86 3.47
C SER A 180 -15.43 15.18 2.42
N ALA A 181 -14.70 15.97 1.63
CA ALA A 181 -13.64 15.46 0.73
C ALA A 181 -12.62 14.61 1.50
N GLY A 182 -12.27 15.00 2.74
CA GLY A 182 -11.36 14.25 3.60
C GLY A 182 -11.88 12.87 3.95
N ASP A 183 -13.17 12.75 4.33
CA ASP A 183 -13.77 11.46 4.66
C ASP A 183 -13.76 10.49 3.46
N ILE A 184 -14.13 11.00 2.27
CA ILE A 184 -14.09 10.20 1.03
C ILE A 184 -12.68 9.81 0.66
N HIS A 185 -11.71 10.73 0.83
CA HIS A 185 -10.30 10.44 0.56
C HIS A 185 -9.77 9.33 1.47
N GLU A 186 -10.03 9.40 2.77
CA GLU A 186 -9.57 8.39 3.73
C GLU A 186 -10.20 7.03 3.47
N ILE A 187 -11.51 6.96 3.26
CA ILE A 187 -12.22 5.71 2.91
C ILE A 187 -11.66 5.12 1.62
N THR A 188 -11.45 5.95 0.60
CA THR A 188 -10.89 5.52 -0.70
C THR A 188 -9.46 5.01 -0.55
N LYS A 189 -8.62 5.70 0.20
CA LYS A 189 -7.25 5.31 0.50
C LYS A 189 -7.22 3.94 1.18
N GLU A 190 -8.02 3.76 2.22
CA GLU A 190 -8.12 2.50 2.95
C GLU A 190 -8.55 1.33 2.05
N ILE A 191 -9.55 1.53 1.17
CA ILE A 191 -10.00 0.53 0.20
C ILE A 191 -8.87 0.15 -0.78
N LEU A 192 -8.16 1.14 -1.33
CA LEU A 192 -7.06 0.92 -2.26
C LEU A 192 -5.88 0.20 -1.60
N GLU A 193 -5.55 0.52 -0.36
CA GLU A 193 -4.52 -0.18 0.42
C GLU A 193 -4.90 -1.65 0.65
N GLN A 194 -6.13 -1.90 1.07
CA GLN A 194 -6.61 -3.27 1.30
C GLN A 194 -6.76 -4.08 0.02
N SER A 195 -7.06 -3.45 -1.12
CA SER A 195 -7.16 -4.14 -2.41
C SER A 195 -5.81 -4.71 -2.90
N ARG A 196 -4.70 -4.15 -2.43
CA ARG A 196 -3.34 -4.64 -2.72
C ARG A 196 -2.91 -5.79 -1.80
N SER A 197 -3.69 -6.07 -0.78
CA SER A 197 -3.49 -7.19 0.14
C SER A 197 -4.11 -8.49 -0.40
N LYS A 198 -3.90 -9.62 0.31
CA LYS A 198 -4.47 -10.93 -0.02
C LYS A 198 -6.00 -10.97 -0.20
N LYS A 199 -6.72 -9.96 0.29
CA LYS A 199 -8.19 -9.95 0.36
C LYS A 199 -8.88 -9.32 -0.84
N GLY A 200 -8.13 -8.69 -1.77
CA GLY A 200 -8.74 -7.95 -2.86
C GLY A 200 -7.96 -7.93 -4.17
N PHE A 201 -8.65 -7.56 -5.24
CA PHE A 201 -8.03 -7.28 -6.53
C PHE A 201 -8.80 -6.18 -7.27
N THR A 202 -8.09 -5.48 -8.14
CA THR A 202 -8.68 -4.44 -8.99
C THR A 202 -9.15 -5.05 -10.31
N GLU A 203 -10.46 -5.04 -10.56
CA GLU A 203 -11.05 -5.52 -11.82
C GLU A 203 -10.88 -4.50 -12.95
N ILE A 204 -11.10 -3.23 -12.65
CA ILE A 204 -11.04 -2.12 -13.61
C ILE A 204 -10.23 -1.00 -12.99
N ASN A 205 -9.26 -0.50 -13.75
CA ASN A 205 -8.49 0.69 -13.39
C ASN A 205 -8.33 1.59 -14.63
N LYS A 206 -9.21 2.57 -14.75
CA LYS A 206 -9.21 3.56 -15.83
C LYS A 206 -9.21 4.97 -15.23
N ASP A 207 -8.81 5.95 -16.03
CA ASP A 207 -8.94 7.35 -15.62
C ASP A 207 -10.38 7.66 -15.24
N GLY A 208 -10.58 8.13 -14.01
CA GLY A 208 -11.89 8.48 -13.47
C GLY A 208 -12.72 7.30 -12.93
N ALA A 209 -12.34 6.03 -13.11
CA ALA A 209 -13.11 4.89 -12.61
C ALA A 209 -12.23 3.71 -12.19
N THR A 210 -12.41 3.25 -10.98
CA THR A 210 -11.75 2.05 -10.44
C THR A 210 -12.81 1.11 -9.86
N VAL A 211 -12.77 -0.16 -10.23
CA VAL A 211 -13.63 -1.20 -9.64
C VAL A 211 -12.75 -2.23 -8.93
N ILE A 212 -13.07 -2.47 -7.69
CA ILE A 212 -12.31 -3.33 -6.78
C ILE A 212 -13.22 -4.40 -6.22
N GLN A 213 -12.76 -5.65 -6.24
CA GLN A 213 -13.32 -6.72 -5.43
C GLN A 213 -12.50 -6.83 -4.14
N LEU A 214 -13.15 -6.65 -2.99
CA LEU A 214 -12.51 -6.70 -1.68
C LEU A 214 -13.33 -7.60 -0.75
N GLY A 215 -12.87 -8.84 -0.56
CA GLY A 215 -13.64 -9.86 0.12
C GLY A 215 -15.00 -10.06 -0.56
N THR A 216 -16.08 -9.86 0.18
CA THR A 216 -17.47 -9.95 -0.33
C THR A 216 -17.98 -8.66 -0.95
N TYR A 217 -17.21 -7.56 -0.87
CA TYR A 217 -17.61 -6.26 -1.38
C TYR A 217 -17.13 -6.05 -2.81
N ARG A 218 -18.01 -5.53 -3.65
CA ARG A 218 -17.65 -4.96 -4.95
C ARG A 218 -17.78 -3.45 -4.87
N ILE A 219 -16.68 -2.74 -5.04
CA ILE A 219 -16.57 -1.32 -4.79
C ILE A 219 -16.25 -0.61 -6.10
N ALA A 220 -17.07 0.37 -6.46
CA ALA A 220 -16.82 1.26 -7.59
C ALA A 220 -16.46 2.65 -7.05
N ILE A 221 -15.26 3.12 -7.39
CA ILE A 221 -14.76 4.44 -7.07
C ILE A 221 -14.77 5.25 -8.38
N THR A 222 -15.49 6.36 -8.38
CA THR A 222 -15.59 7.24 -9.55
C THR A 222 -15.20 8.67 -9.19
N LYS A 223 -14.56 9.35 -10.13
CA LYS A 223 -14.18 10.76 -10.07
C LYS A 223 -14.34 11.38 -11.46
N GLU A 224 -14.07 12.66 -11.62
CA GLU A 224 -14.12 13.29 -12.94
C GLU A 224 -13.34 12.46 -13.99
N PRO A 225 -13.90 12.32 -15.22
CA PRO A 225 -15.14 12.91 -15.74
C PRO A 225 -16.41 12.09 -15.47
N PHE A 226 -16.37 10.98 -14.75
CA PHE A 226 -17.50 10.08 -14.52
C PHE A 226 -18.37 10.48 -13.31
N SER A 227 -17.83 11.33 -12.44
CA SER A 227 -18.52 11.84 -11.27
C SER A 227 -18.02 13.26 -10.98
N ASP A 228 -18.89 14.08 -10.41
CA ASP A 228 -18.64 15.45 -9.96
C ASP A 228 -18.26 15.53 -8.46
N GLY A 229 -17.69 14.48 -7.93
CA GLY A 229 -17.25 14.37 -6.54
C GLY A 229 -17.64 13.07 -5.88
#